data_58726fbc436217e4297dae5930ca4a74
#
_entry.id   58726fbc436217e4297dae5930ca4a74
#
_cell.length_a   1.000
_cell.length_b   1.000
_cell.length_c   1.000
_cell.angle_alpha   90.00
_cell.angle_beta   90.00
_cell.angle_gamma   90.00
#
_symmetry.space_group_name_H-M   'P 1'
#
loop_
_entity.id
_entity.type
_entity.pdbx_description
1 polymer ?
#
loop_
_entity_poly.entity_id
_entity_poly.type
_entity_poly.pdbx_seq_one_letter_code
_entity_poly.pdbx_strand_id
1 'polypeptide(L)'
;MLYRKYRPQKFAELVGLESVKKTLLSQVKDEKIVHAYLFAGPRGTGKTTTARILAKVINCKGEPPSAKATGGEPCRTCQVCKQVEEGRYLDLIEIDAASNRGIDDIRALRERVKLAPSSGKYKVYIIDEAHMLTPEAFSALLKTLEEPPRHAIFILCTTEPHKLPETIRSRCQRFNFERASVKLIVERLVDICRKEEVKLGEEELAEIARASSGGFRDAETLLEQVITGGQKVRDLVGLATLDNLEEFFDLLIANKVTSAFVYVNDLYDKGVKMESFNQKVLEYLRDLLLIEVGVGESLVEVGKERFSKMQAQASSLTPQRLSNMINKFTQSYENLAQSSIPTLPLEVAIVEVTSGDQPAIDSERLANKTKQPDNQITGLPNDRWQELMKRIKPLNQSVEALLRSCEPAKIKGRKLIIRALYPFHKEKLEEPKNQAILEAAAKEVYGKKLKIEVKIVKR
;
A
#
# COMPACT_ATOMS: atom_id res chain seq x y z
N MET A 1 0.52 -15.04 21.38
CA MET A 1 0.10 -14.00 20.40
C MET A 1 -1.08 -13.24 20.98
N LEU A 2 -0.87 -11.95 21.29
CA LEU A 2 -1.84 -11.08 21.95
C LEU A 2 -3.14 -10.94 21.15
N TYR A 3 -3.06 -10.77 19.84
CA TYR A 3 -4.25 -10.64 18.99
C TYR A 3 -5.15 -11.89 18.97
N ARG A 4 -4.64 -13.07 19.41
CA ARG A 4 -5.46 -14.28 19.62
C ARG A 4 -6.00 -14.34 21.03
N LYS A 5 -5.15 -14.08 22.04
CA LYS A 5 -5.48 -14.11 23.47
C LYS A 5 -6.57 -13.09 23.82
N TYR A 6 -6.50 -11.89 23.27
CA TYR A 6 -7.41 -10.79 23.53
C TYR A 6 -8.46 -10.55 22.44
N ARG A 7 -8.64 -11.53 21.51
CA ARG A 7 -9.68 -11.39 20.49
C ARG A 7 -11.05 -11.17 21.13
N PRO A 8 -11.79 -10.11 20.76
CA PRO A 8 -13.13 -9.84 21.26
C PRO A 8 -14.07 -11.06 21.12
N GLN A 9 -14.81 -11.36 22.17
CA GLN A 9 -15.71 -12.49 22.25
C GLN A 9 -17.18 -12.08 22.32
N LYS A 10 -17.46 -10.79 22.53
CA LYS A 10 -18.77 -10.14 22.58
C LYS A 10 -18.77 -8.89 21.70
N PHE A 11 -19.98 -8.47 21.27
CA PHE A 11 -20.11 -7.20 20.55
C PHE A 11 -19.69 -6.00 21.40
N ALA A 12 -19.95 -6.03 22.70
CA ALA A 12 -19.55 -4.99 23.64
C ALA A 12 -18.02 -4.78 23.70
N GLU A 13 -17.23 -5.81 23.41
CA GLU A 13 -15.75 -5.75 23.41
C GLU A 13 -15.17 -5.20 22.10
N LEU A 14 -16.01 -5.04 21.05
CA LEU A 14 -15.59 -4.44 19.80
C LEU A 14 -15.46 -2.91 19.96
N VAL A 15 -14.37 -2.35 19.54
CA VAL A 15 -14.07 -0.92 19.63
C VAL A 15 -14.32 -0.25 18.27
N GLY A 16 -14.97 0.91 18.29
CA GLY A 16 -15.11 1.78 17.11
C GLY A 16 -16.07 1.31 16.01
N LEU A 17 -16.94 0.32 16.28
CA LEU A 17 -17.89 -0.26 15.32
C LEU A 17 -19.35 -0.06 15.75
N GLU A 18 -19.69 1.14 16.27
CA GLU A 18 -20.99 1.37 16.94
C GLU A 18 -22.20 1.14 16.02
N SER A 19 -22.17 1.59 14.77
CA SER A 19 -23.27 1.39 13.82
C SER A 19 -23.44 -0.09 13.45
N VAL A 20 -22.32 -0.80 13.24
CA VAL A 20 -22.31 -2.24 12.94
C VAL A 20 -22.87 -3.03 14.12
N LYS A 21 -22.37 -2.75 15.34
CA LYS A 21 -22.87 -3.38 16.60
C LYS A 21 -24.35 -3.17 16.78
N LYS A 22 -24.82 -1.93 16.70
CA LYS A 22 -26.23 -1.58 16.89
C LYS A 22 -27.14 -2.33 15.92
N THR A 23 -26.77 -2.38 14.64
CA THR A 23 -27.57 -3.05 13.61
C THR A 23 -27.59 -4.57 13.82
N LEU A 24 -26.42 -5.20 14.05
CA LEU A 24 -26.35 -6.65 14.27
C LEU A 24 -27.09 -7.07 15.57
N LEU A 25 -26.93 -6.32 16.67
CA LEU A 25 -27.64 -6.55 17.90
C LEU A 25 -29.16 -6.44 17.72
N SER A 26 -29.67 -5.46 16.98
CA SER A 26 -31.09 -5.33 16.67
C SER A 26 -31.61 -6.53 15.88
N GLN A 27 -30.88 -6.95 14.83
CA GLN A 27 -31.28 -8.11 14.05
C GLN A 27 -31.33 -9.40 14.85
N VAL A 28 -30.36 -9.59 15.75
CA VAL A 28 -30.36 -10.76 16.64
C VAL A 28 -31.55 -10.72 17.62
N LYS A 29 -31.84 -9.55 18.22
CA LYS A 29 -32.96 -9.37 19.16
C LYS A 29 -34.33 -9.59 18.49
N ASP A 30 -34.45 -9.06 17.27
CA ASP A 30 -35.71 -9.14 16.50
C ASP A 30 -35.85 -10.45 15.73
N GLU A 31 -34.89 -11.37 15.85
CA GLU A 31 -34.81 -12.63 15.10
C GLU A 31 -34.82 -12.43 13.55
N LYS A 32 -34.38 -11.25 13.07
CA LYS A 32 -34.33 -10.87 11.66
C LYS A 32 -32.97 -11.11 11.06
N ILE A 33 -32.45 -12.34 11.22
CA ILE A 33 -31.16 -12.72 10.67
C ILE A 33 -31.29 -12.90 9.17
N VAL A 34 -30.43 -12.24 8.40
CA VAL A 34 -30.38 -12.40 6.94
C VAL A 34 -29.46 -13.56 6.55
N HIS A 35 -29.71 -14.14 5.38
CA HIS A 35 -28.98 -15.31 4.90
C HIS A 35 -27.54 -14.98 4.42
N ALA A 36 -27.24 -13.72 4.06
CA ALA A 36 -25.93 -13.33 3.56
C ALA A 36 -25.50 -11.93 4.05
N TYR A 37 -24.30 -11.86 4.58
CA TYR A 37 -23.64 -10.66 5.06
C TYR A 37 -22.37 -10.40 4.25
N LEU A 38 -22.07 -9.13 3.99
CA LEU A 38 -20.80 -8.68 3.39
C LEU A 38 -20.11 -7.70 4.35
N PHE A 39 -19.03 -8.13 4.98
CA PHE A 39 -18.21 -7.32 5.85
C PHE A 39 -17.03 -6.78 5.05
N ALA A 40 -17.06 -5.49 4.72
CA ALA A 40 -16.10 -4.82 3.83
C ALA A 40 -15.28 -3.79 4.60
N GLY A 41 -13.96 -3.78 4.41
CA GLY A 41 -13.07 -2.79 5.02
C GLY A 41 -11.62 -3.24 5.15
N PRO A 42 -10.70 -2.37 5.58
CA PRO A 42 -9.27 -2.67 5.67
C PRO A 42 -8.95 -3.89 6.54
N ARG A 43 -7.74 -4.42 6.38
CA ARG A 43 -7.24 -5.51 7.22
C ARG A 43 -7.15 -5.06 8.68
N GLY A 44 -7.37 -5.98 9.62
CA GLY A 44 -7.20 -5.70 11.05
C GLY A 44 -8.35 -4.94 11.72
N THR A 45 -9.43 -4.57 11.00
CA THR A 45 -10.56 -3.79 11.53
C THR A 45 -11.65 -4.62 12.25
N GLY A 46 -11.47 -5.93 12.40
CA GLY A 46 -12.36 -6.79 13.18
C GLY A 46 -13.43 -7.53 12.37
N LYS A 47 -13.40 -7.58 11.04
CA LYS A 47 -14.37 -8.27 10.17
C LYS A 47 -14.61 -9.73 10.59
N THR A 48 -13.57 -10.56 10.55
CA THR A 48 -13.64 -11.99 10.91
C THR A 48 -14.00 -12.20 12.38
N THR A 49 -13.57 -11.31 13.27
CA THR A 49 -13.93 -11.32 14.69
C THR A 49 -15.43 -11.09 14.86
N THR A 50 -15.98 -10.08 14.21
CA THR A 50 -17.43 -9.77 14.23
C THR A 50 -18.25 -10.93 13.64
N ALA A 51 -17.75 -11.54 12.55
CA ALA A 51 -18.38 -12.71 11.94
C ALA A 51 -18.48 -13.90 12.93
N ARG A 52 -17.40 -14.18 13.66
CA ARG A 52 -17.39 -15.22 14.70
C ARG A 52 -18.31 -14.90 15.87
N ILE A 53 -18.37 -13.63 16.31
CA ILE A 53 -19.29 -13.21 17.36
C ILE A 53 -20.74 -13.40 16.89
N LEU A 54 -21.07 -13.01 15.67
CA LEU A 54 -22.40 -13.21 15.10
C LEU A 54 -22.77 -14.71 15.05
N ALA A 55 -21.87 -15.57 14.53
CA ALA A 55 -22.07 -17.01 14.50
C ALA A 55 -22.29 -17.61 15.89
N LYS A 56 -21.56 -17.09 16.88
CA LYS A 56 -21.69 -17.48 18.29
C LYS A 56 -23.08 -17.12 18.87
N VAL A 57 -23.51 -15.87 18.61
CA VAL A 57 -24.76 -15.33 19.16
C VAL A 57 -26.01 -16.06 18.62
N ILE A 58 -26.06 -16.25 17.28
CA ILE A 58 -27.24 -16.85 16.62
C ILE A 58 -27.41 -18.33 16.94
N ASN A 59 -26.36 -19.00 17.43
CA ASN A 59 -26.37 -20.38 17.86
C ASN A 59 -26.26 -20.56 19.39
N CYS A 60 -26.22 -19.47 20.16
CA CYS A 60 -26.02 -19.50 21.59
C CYS A 60 -27.20 -20.16 22.29
N LYS A 61 -26.93 -21.18 23.15
CA LYS A 61 -27.90 -21.92 23.95
C LYS A 61 -27.84 -21.58 25.45
N GLY A 62 -27.25 -20.40 25.78
CA GLY A 62 -27.04 -20.01 27.17
C GLY A 62 -28.33 -19.69 27.92
N GLU A 63 -28.31 -19.87 29.25
CA GLU A 63 -29.38 -19.45 30.13
C GLU A 63 -29.14 -18.00 30.61
N PRO A 64 -30.17 -17.17 30.56
CA PRO A 64 -31.52 -17.45 30.04
C PRO A 64 -31.50 -17.72 28.53
N PRO A 65 -32.39 -18.65 28.07
CA PRO A 65 -32.23 -19.38 26.80
C PRO A 65 -32.53 -18.58 25.51
N SER A 66 -32.26 -17.29 25.47
CA SER A 66 -32.42 -16.53 24.23
C SER A 66 -31.44 -15.37 24.14
N ALA A 67 -31.02 -15.05 22.94
CA ALA A 67 -30.29 -13.82 22.61
C ALA A 67 -31.05 -12.56 23.09
N LYS A 68 -32.37 -12.65 23.25
CA LYS A 68 -33.22 -11.59 23.81
C LYS A 68 -32.88 -11.28 25.27
N ALA A 69 -32.66 -12.33 26.10
CA ALA A 69 -32.37 -12.16 27.52
C ALA A 69 -30.93 -11.66 27.79
N THR A 70 -30.00 -11.96 26.92
CA THR A 70 -28.60 -11.45 26.99
C THR A 70 -28.42 -10.12 26.25
N GLY A 71 -29.51 -9.49 25.79
CA GLY A 71 -29.41 -8.25 25.02
C GLY A 71 -28.77 -8.39 23.62
N GLY A 72 -28.71 -9.62 23.07
CA GLY A 72 -28.11 -9.94 21.81
C GLY A 72 -26.62 -10.31 21.91
N GLU A 73 -26.10 -10.53 23.12
CA GLU A 73 -24.70 -10.94 23.35
C GLU A 73 -24.58 -12.47 23.58
N PRO A 74 -23.43 -13.09 23.25
CA PRO A 74 -23.18 -14.48 23.53
C PRO A 74 -22.92 -14.71 25.04
N CYS A 75 -23.45 -15.81 25.61
CA CYS A 75 -23.29 -16.09 27.03
C CYS A 75 -21.87 -16.49 27.45
N ARG A 76 -21.02 -17.00 26.50
CA ARG A 76 -19.66 -17.54 26.71
C ARG A 76 -19.55 -18.79 27.61
N THR A 77 -20.63 -19.23 28.22
CA THR A 77 -20.63 -20.37 29.15
C THR A 77 -21.17 -21.67 28.54
N CYS A 78 -22.10 -21.58 27.58
CA CYS A 78 -22.66 -22.75 26.92
C CYS A 78 -21.63 -23.44 25.99
N GLN A 79 -21.92 -24.70 25.67
CA GLN A 79 -21.05 -25.54 24.83
C GLN A 79 -20.78 -24.91 23.47
N VAL A 80 -21.79 -24.33 22.82
CA VAL A 80 -21.60 -23.64 21.50
C VAL A 80 -20.60 -22.50 21.62
N CYS A 81 -20.76 -21.61 22.61
CA CYS A 81 -19.84 -20.48 22.79
C CYS A 81 -18.41 -20.95 23.03
N LYS A 82 -18.20 -21.98 23.86
CA LYS A 82 -16.86 -22.55 24.12
C LYS A 82 -16.27 -23.18 22.87
N GLN A 83 -17.04 -23.99 22.14
CA GLN A 83 -16.55 -24.64 20.91
C GLN A 83 -16.22 -23.65 19.80
N VAL A 84 -17.00 -22.57 19.63
CA VAL A 84 -16.66 -21.49 18.66
C VAL A 84 -15.37 -20.78 19.08
N GLU A 85 -15.18 -20.50 20.37
CA GLU A 85 -13.99 -19.86 20.91
C GLU A 85 -12.74 -20.71 20.70
N GLU A 86 -12.87 -22.02 20.85
CA GLU A 86 -11.82 -23.03 20.61
C GLU A 86 -11.63 -23.40 19.13
N GLY A 87 -12.49 -22.92 18.22
CA GLY A 87 -12.43 -23.23 16.79
C GLY A 87 -12.86 -24.66 16.44
N ARG A 88 -13.66 -25.33 17.30
CA ARG A 88 -14.10 -26.73 17.15
C ARG A 88 -15.61 -26.89 16.90
N TYR A 89 -16.33 -25.79 16.67
CA TYR A 89 -17.77 -25.84 16.44
C TYR A 89 -18.09 -26.30 15.01
N LEU A 90 -18.77 -27.44 14.87
CA LEU A 90 -19.03 -28.10 13.58
C LEU A 90 -19.97 -27.31 12.66
N ASP A 91 -20.87 -26.49 13.22
CA ASP A 91 -21.79 -25.67 12.42
C ASP A 91 -21.22 -24.27 12.10
N LEU A 92 -19.93 -24.03 12.38
CA LEU A 92 -19.16 -22.86 11.91
C LEU A 92 -18.04 -23.32 11.00
N ILE A 93 -18.17 -23.05 9.73
CA ILE A 93 -17.17 -23.36 8.71
C ILE A 93 -16.48 -22.07 8.28
N GLU A 94 -15.19 -21.98 8.53
CA GLU A 94 -14.37 -20.85 8.11
C GLU A 94 -13.48 -21.27 6.94
N ILE A 95 -13.53 -20.50 5.86
CA ILE A 95 -12.77 -20.71 4.63
C ILE A 95 -11.97 -19.46 4.36
N ASP A 96 -10.66 -19.61 4.26
CA ASP A 96 -9.78 -18.59 3.72
C ASP A 96 -9.75 -18.73 2.19
N ALA A 97 -10.33 -17.77 1.50
CA ALA A 97 -10.38 -17.76 0.04
C ALA A 97 -8.99 -17.55 -0.60
N ALA A 98 -7.99 -17.07 0.15
CA ALA A 98 -6.63 -17.02 -0.36
C ALA A 98 -6.01 -18.40 -0.56
N SER A 99 -6.38 -19.36 0.30
CA SER A 99 -5.93 -20.76 0.25
C SER A 99 -6.90 -21.67 -0.51
N ASN A 100 -8.19 -21.34 -0.56
CA ASN A 100 -9.27 -22.15 -1.14
C ASN A 100 -10.03 -21.34 -2.22
N ARG A 101 -9.33 -21.02 -3.32
CA ARG A 101 -9.82 -20.13 -4.39
C ARG A 101 -10.67 -20.84 -5.44
N GLY A 102 -10.55 -22.18 -5.51
CA GLY A 102 -10.99 -22.98 -6.64
C GLY A 102 -12.50 -23.24 -6.68
N ILE A 103 -12.97 -23.53 -7.87
CA ILE A 103 -14.37 -23.92 -8.11
C ILE A 103 -14.73 -25.21 -7.34
N ASP A 104 -13.80 -26.15 -7.21
CA ASP A 104 -14.05 -27.45 -6.57
C ASP A 104 -14.20 -27.30 -5.05
N ASP A 105 -13.46 -26.38 -4.42
CA ASP A 105 -13.62 -26.05 -3.01
C ASP A 105 -15.02 -25.48 -2.74
N ILE A 106 -15.50 -24.60 -3.61
CA ILE A 106 -16.83 -24.00 -3.48
C ILE A 106 -17.94 -24.98 -3.85
N ARG A 107 -17.71 -25.90 -4.78
CA ARG A 107 -18.65 -27.02 -5.06
C ARG A 107 -18.78 -27.95 -3.86
N ALA A 108 -17.68 -28.34 -3.24
CA ALA A 108 -17.68 -29.12 -2.02
C ALA A 108 -18.41 -28.41 -0.87
N LEU A 109 -18.18 -27.08 -0.74
CA LEU A 109 -18.93 -26.24 0.19
C LEU A 109 -20.44 -26.30 -0.09
N ARG A 110 -20.85 -26.13 -1.34
CA ARG A 110 -22.26 -26.14 -1.75
C ARG A 110 -22.98 -27.45 -1.38
N GLU A 111 -22.32 -28.59 -1.53
CA GLU A 111 -22.91 -29.88 -1.12
C GLU A 111 -23.07 -29.94 0.42
N ARG A 112 -22.10 -29.40 1.16
CA ARG A 112 -22.19 -29.33 2.64
C ARG A 112 -23.25 -28.36 3.14
N VAL A 113 -23.59 -27.32 2.38
CA VAL A 113 -24.64 -26.35 2.72
C VAL A 113 -26.02 -26.99 2.77
N LYS A 114 -26.27 -28.01 1.95
CA LYS A 114 -27.55 -28.75 1.93
C LYS A 114 -27.81 -29.54 3.21
N LEU A 115 -26.73 -29.88 3.94
CA LEU A 115 -26.85 -30.67 5.17
C LEU A 115 -27.32 -29.81 6.34
N ALA A 116 -28.27 -30.31 7.09
CA ALA A 116 -28.78 -29.65 8.30
C ALA A 116 -27.63 -29.40 9.32
N PRO A 117 -27.79 -28.39 10.21
CA PRO A 117 -26.87 -28.19 11.33
C PRO A 117 -26.79 -29.41 12.24
N SER A 118 -25.59 -29.67 12.77
CA SER A 118 -25.36 -30.81 13.67
C SER A 118 -25.91 -30.53 15.09
N SER A 119 -25.77 -29.29 15.57
CA SER A 119 -26.14 -28.94 16.95
C SER A 119 -26.72 -27.54 17.07
N GLY A 120 -26.47 -26.64 16.13
CA GLY A 120 -26.95 -25.26 16.12
C GLY A 120 -28.32 -25.07 15.50
N LYS A 121 -28.85 -23.84 15.59
CA LYS A 121 -30.01 -23.37 14.84
C LYS A 121 -29.63 -23.08 13.38
N TYR A 122 -28.42 -22.55 13.19
CA TYR A 122 -27.88 -22.14 11.90
C TYR A 122 -26.50 -22.73 11.66
N LYS A 123 -26.23 -23.05 10.38
CA LYS A 123 -24.92 -23.42 9.87
C LYS A 123 -24.29 -22.19 9.23
N VAL A 124 -23.19 -21.71 9.79
CA VAL A 124 -22.58 -20.45 9.40
C VAL A 124 -21.32 -20.69 8.58
N TYR A 125 -21.21 -20.02 7.47
CA TYR A 125 -20.09 -20.07 6.55
C TYR A 125 -19.41 -18.70 6.51
N ILE A 126 -18.20 -18.60 7.06
CA ILE A 126 -17.36 -17.41 6.97
C ILE A 126 -16.38 -17.63 5.84
N ILE A 127 -16.43 -16.78 4.82
CA ILE A 127 -15.47 -16.77 3.70
C ILE A 127 -14.62 -15.53 3.87
N ASP A 128 -13.39 -15.70 4.36
CA ASP A 128 -12.44 -14.62 4.56
C ASP A 128 -11.68 -14.33 3.26
N GLU A 129 -11.31 -13.06 3.06
CA GLU A 129 -10.72 -12.52 1.82
C GLU A 129 -11.47 -12.97 0.56
N ALA A 130 -12.80 -12.88 0.61
CA ALA A 130 -13.69 -13.39 -0.43
C ALA A 130 -13.36 -12.88 -1.85
N HIS A 131 -12.71 -11.72 -1.99
CA HIS A 131 -12.27 -11.19 -3.29
C HIS A 131 -11.20 -12.05 -3.99
N MET A 132 -10.61 -13.02 -3.28
CA MET A 132 -9.61 -13.94 -3.82
C MET A 132 -10.23 -15.15 -4.53
N LEU A 133 -11.55 -15.35 -4.44
CA LEU A 133 -12.26 -16.40 -5.18
C LEU A 133 -12.18 -16.18 -6.69
N THR A 134 -12.08 -17.28 -7.44
CA THR A 134 -12.13 -17.21 -8.91
C THR A 134 -13.54 -16.85 -9.41
N PRO A 135 -13.69 -16.30 -10.63
CA PRO A 135 -15.01 -16.00 -11.22
C PRO A 135 -15.94 -17.22 -11.27
N GLU A 136 -15.38 -18.41 -11.51
CA GLU A 136 -16.11 -19.67 -11.56
C GLU A 136 -16.60 -20.09 -10.16
N ALA A 137 -15.78 -19.86 -9.13
CA ALA A 137 -16.15 -20.09 -7.74
C ALA A 137 -17.29 -19.15 -7.30
N PHE A 138 -17.24 -17.87 -7.68
CA PHE A 138 -18.37 -16.95 -7.46
C PHE A 138 -19.63 -17.41 -8.15
N SER A 139 -19.54 -17.87 -9.41
CA SER A 139 -20.69 -18.38 -10.16
C SER A 139 -21.31 -19.61 -9.49
N ALA A 140 -20.49 -20.49 -8.90
CA ALA A 140 -20.98 -21.65 -8.14
C ALA A 140 -21.67 -21.24 -6.84
N LEU A 141 -21.21 -20.15 -6.18
CA LEU A 141 -21.79 -19.63 -4.93
C LEU A 141 -23.12 -18.90 -5.17
N LEU A 142 -23.30 -18.25 -6.34
CA LEU A 142 -24.48 -17.45 -6.67
C LEU A 142 -25.78 -18.24 -6.48
N LYS A 143 -25.87 -19.48 -7.00
CA LYS A 143 -27.08 -20.32 -6.84
C LYS A 143 -27.47 -20.53 -5.37
N THR A 144 -26.48 -20.67 -4.50
CA THR A 144 -26.72 -20.88 -3.08
C THR A 144 -27.12 -19.59 -2.35
N LEU A 145 -26.63 -18.43 -2.85
CA LEU A 145 -27.02 -17.12 -2.30
C LEU A 145 -28.40 -16.67 -2.82
N GLU A 146 -28.85 -17.16 -4.00
CA GLU A 146 -30.19 -16.89 -4.53
C GLU A 146 -31.27 -17.72 -3.84
N GLU A 147 -30.99 -19.00 -3.63
CA GLU A 147 -31.91 -19.95 -3.00
C GLU A 147 -31.25 -20.62 -1.77
N PRO A 148 -30.96 -19.83 -0.71
CA PRO A 148 -30.26 -20.36 0.44
C PRO A 148 -31.18 -21.29 1.26
N PRO A 149 -30.67 -22.44 1.75
CA PRO A 149 -31.39 -23.23 2.76
C PRO A 149 -31.63 -22.35 4.00
N ARG A 150 -32.80 -22.50 4.62
CA ARG A 150 -33.23 -21.67 5.77
C ARG A 150 -32.25 -21.69 6.94
N HIS A 151 -31.47 -22.73 7.06
CA HIS A 151 -30.47 -22.91 8.12
C HIS A 151 -29.06 -22.37 7.77
N ALA A 152 -28.84 -21.98 6.53
CA ALA A 152 -27.50 -21.54 6.08
C ALA A 152 -27.35 -20.03 6.14
N ILE A 153 -26.26 -19.57 6.74
CA ILE A 153 -25.89 -18.15 6.81
C ILE A 153 -24.47 -17.98 6.25
N PHE A 154 -24.32 -17.05 5.33
CA PHE A 154 -23.06 -16.71 4.73
C PHE A 154 -22.55 -15.36 5.24
N ILE A 155 -21.26 -15.28 5.59
CA ILE A 155 -20.60 -14.04 5.99
C ILE A 155 -19.35 -13.92 5.14
N LEU A 156 -19.40 -13.06 4.12
CA LEU A 156 -18.27 -12.74 3.24
C LEU A 156 -17.46 -11.60 3.86
N CYS A 157 -16.18 -11.83 4.14
CA CYS A 157 -15.26 -10.80 4.60
C CYS A 157 -14.30 -10.41 3.46
N THR A 158 -14.10 -9.13 3.21
CA THR A 158 -13.21 -8.66 2.14
C THR A 158 -12.53 -7.34 2.50
N THR A 159 -11.30 -7.20 2.03
CA THR A 159 -10.60 -5.90 2.03
C THR A 159 -10.88 -5.10 0.76
N GLU A 160 -11.32 -5.76 -0.33
CA GLU A 160 -11.51 -5.14 -1.63
C GLU A 160 -12.93 -5.42 -2.18
N PRO A 161 -13.94 -4.70 -1.66
CA PRO A 161 -15.35 -4.95 -2.03
C PRO A 161 -15.63 -4.65 -3.50
N HIS A 162 -14.81 -3.82 -4.16
CA HIS A 162 -14.96 -3.49 -5.57
C HIS A 162 -14.58 -4.65 -6.50
N LYS A 163 -13.75 -5.60 -6.04
CA LYS A 163 -13.39 -6.81 -6.79
C LYS A 163 -14.47 -7.90 -6.75
N LEU A 164 -15.46 -7.78 -5.87
CA LEU A 164 -16.58 -8.73 -5.85
C LEU A 164 -17.57 -8.41 -6.98
N PRO A 165 -18.10 -9.43 -7.66
CA PRO A 165 -19.16 -9.25 -8.65
C PRO A 165 -20.38 -8.53 -8.05
N GLU A 166 -21.02 -7.66 -8.82
CA GLU A 166 -22.20 -6.92 -8.37
C GLU A 166 -23.36 -7.85 -8.01
N THR A 167 -23.45 -8.97 -8.70
CA THR A 167 -24.44 -10.03 -8.44
C THR A 167 -24.31 -10.65 -7.04
N ILE A 168 -23.10 -10.74 -6.48
CA ILE A 168 -22.85 -11.17 -5.12
C ILE A 168 -23.20 -10.03 -4.15
N ARG A 169 -22.70 -8.81 -4.44
CA ARG A 169 -22.88 -7.63 -3.56
C ARG A 169 -24.36 -7.28 -3.35
N SER A 170 -25.18 -7.42 -4.39
CA SER A 170 -26.61 -7.10 -4.33
C SER A 170 -27.42 -8.09 -3.48
N ARG A 171 -26.90 -9.30 -3.24
CA ARG A 171 -27.56 -10.36 -2.44
C ARG A 171 -27.11 -10.40 -0.98
N CYS A 172 -26.11 -9.57 -0.62
CA CYS A 172 -25.56 -9.52 0.71
C CYS A 172 -25.94 -8.20 1.42
N GLN A 173 -26.28 -8.28 2.68
CA GLN A 173 -26.37 -7.08 3.50
C GLN A 173 -24.94 -6.59 3.83
N ARG A 174 -24.60 -5.39 3.35
CA ARG A 174 -23.26 -4.83 3.47
C ARG A 174 -23.09 -4.07 4.79
N PHE A 175 -21.94 -4.31 5.42
CA PHE A 175 -21.45 -3.58 6.60
C PHE A 175 -20.03 -3.06 6.30
N ASN A 176 -19.82 -1.77 6.50
CA ASN A 176 -18.51 -1.17 6.30
C ASN A 176 -17.75 -1.14 7.63
N PHE A 177 -16.50 -1.60 7.57
CA PHE A 177 -15.55 -1.57 8.67
C PHE A 177 -14.50 -0.51 8.38
N GLU A 178 -14.48 0.55 9.15
CA GLU A 178 -13.58 1.67 8.98
C GLU A 178 -12.29 1.45 9.77
N ARG A 179 -11.24 2.19 9.42
CA ARG A 179 -10.01 2.22 10.20
C ARG A 179 -10.30 2.84 11.57
N ALA A 180 -9.70 2.27 12.61
CA ALA A 180 -9.79 2.83 13.94
C ALA A 180 -8.92 4.11 14.05
N SER A 181 -9.41 5.11 14.77
CA SER A 181 -8.60 6.27 15.14
C SER A 181 -7.46 5.87 16.08
N VAL A 182 -6.40 6.65 16.09
CA VAL A 182 -5.25 6.46 17.02
C VAL A 182 -5.75 6.34 18.46
N LYS A 183 -6.69 7.21 18.87
CA LYS A 183 -7.27 7.21 20.22
C LYS A 183 -7.91 5.87 20.58
N LEU A 184 -8.75 5.31 19.70
CA LEU A 184 -9.42 4.03 19.91
C LEU A 184 -8.43 2.86 20.02
N ILE A 185 -7.35 2.89 19.24
CA ILE A 185 -6.31 1.87 19.31
C ILE A 185 -5.54 2.00 20.64
N VAL A 186 -5.17 3.23 21.05
CA VAL A 186 -4.50 3.47 22.33
C VAL A 186 -5.34 2.96 23.49
N GLU A 187 -6.64 3.27 23.53
CA GLU A 187 -7.57 2.76 24.57
C GLU A 187 -7.55 1.22 24.62
N ARG A 188 -7.52 0.58 23.46
CA ARG A 188 -7.43 -0.89 23.37
C ARG A 188 -6.08 -1.42 23.87
N LEU A 189 -4.97 -0.79 23.49
CA LEU A 189 -3.62 -1.18 23.92
C LEU A 189 -3.43 -0.99 25.42
N VAL A 190 -3.95 0.09 26.01
CA VAL A 190 -3.94 0.33 27.47
C VAL A 190 -4.66 -0.79 28.22
N ASP A 191 -5.82 -1.25 27.73
CA ASP A 191 -6.55 -2.37 28.34
C ASP A 191 -5.73 -3.67 28.32
N ILE A 192 -5.05 -3.93 27.19
CA ILE A 192 -4.16 -5.11 27.06
C ILE A 192 -2.96 -4.98 27.98
N CYS A 193 -2.26 -3.84 28.01
CA CYS A 193 -1.13 -3.60 28.90
C CYS A 193 -1.48 -3.79 30.37
N ARG A 194 -2.67 -3.32 30.79
CA ARG A 194 -3.18 -3.53 32.14
C ARG A 194 -3.35 -5.02 32.46
N LYS A 195 -3.87 -5.80 31.51
CA LYS A 195 -4.09 -7.25 31.67
C LYS A 195 -2.80 -8.08 31.64
N GLU A 196 -1.78 -7.59 30.95
CA GLU A 196 -0.45 -8.22 30.88
C GLU A 196 0.51 -7.67 31.95
N GLU A 197 0.04 -6.76 32.81
CA GLU A 197 0.84 -6.12 33.89
C GLU A 197 2.09 -5.38 33.36
N VAL A 198 2.02 -4.86 32.12
CA VAL A 198 3.10 -4.13 31.46
C VAL A 198 2.85 -2.63 31.56
N LYS A 199 3.90 -1.87 31.88
CA LYS A 199 3.86 -0.42 31.93
C LYS A 199 4.55 0.16 30.72
N LEU A 200 3.77 0.72 29.78
CA LEU A 200 4.23 1.52 28.65
C LEU A 200 3.63 2.91 28.77
N GLY A 201 4.39 3.92 28.34
CA GLY A 201 3.94 5.31 28.30
C GLY A 201 2.83 5.52 27.26
N GLU A 202 1.96 6.49 27.51
CA GLU A 202 0.86 6.81 26.57
C GLU A 202 1.40 7.21 25.19
N GLU A 203 2.55 7.88 25.15
CA GLU A 203 3.21 8.28 23.91
C GLU A 203 3.74 7.07 23.12
N GLU A 204 4.31 6.08 23.79
CA GLU A 204 4.75 4.81 23.16
C GLU A 204 3.57 4.04 22.57
N LEU A 205 2.45 4.00 23.29
CA LEU A 205 1.23 3.36 22.78
C LEU A 205 0.64 4.13 21.60
N ALA A 206 0.73 5.46 21.60
CA ALA A 206 0.31 6.28 20.46
C ALA A 206 1.22 6.07 19.23
N GLU A 207 2.53 5.86 19.42
CA GLU A 207 3.45 5.49 18.34
C GLU A 207 3.07 4.13 17.71
N ILE A 208 2.79 3.10 18.52
CA ILE A 208 2.31 1.81 18.05
C ILE A 208 0.99 1.97 17.28
N ALA A 209 0.06 2.76 17.81
CA ALA A 209 -1.24 3.00 17.19
C ALA A 209 -1.11 3.69 15.82
N ARG A 210 -0.25 4.70 15.70
CA ARG A 210 0.05 5.36 14.42
C ARG A 210 0.66 4.38 13.41
N ALA A 211 1.64 3.57 13.85
CA ALA A 211 2.31 2.58 12.99
C ALA A 211 1.37 1.49 12.47
N SER A 212 0.33 1.15 13.22
CA SER A 212 -0.64 0.12 12.83
C SER A 212 -1.63 0.56 11.73
N SER A 213 -1.56 1.84 11.29
CA SER A 213 -2.41 2.39 10.22
C SER A 213 -3.91 2.09 10.39
N GLY A 214 -4.40 2.11 11.63
CA GLY A 214 -5.82 1.90 11.96
C GLY A 214 -6.26 0.44 12.10
N GLY A 215 -5.31 -0.51 12.11
CA GLY A 215 -5.58 -1.95 12.28
C GLY A 215 -5.30 -2.43 13.70
N PHE A 216 -6.30 -2.93 14.42
CA PHE A 216 -6.12 -3.49 15.78
C PHE A 216 -5.14 -4.67 15.82
N ARG A 217 -5.22 -5.58 14.83
CA ARG A 217 -4.36 -6.76 14.77
C ARG A 217 -2.89 -6.39 14.64
N ASP A 218 -2.59 -5.40 13.81
CA ASP A 218 -1.22 -4.95 13.57
C ASP A 218 -0.69 -4.20 14.80
N ALA A 219 -1.53 -3.39 15.47
CA ALA A 219 -1.21 -2.75 16.75
C ALA A 219 -0.93 -3.77 17.86
N GLU A 220 -1.77 -4.79 18.03
CA GLU A 220 -1.59 -5.85 19.02
C GLU A 220 -0.35 -6.71 18.72
N THR A 221 0.01 -6.89 17.44
CA THR A 221 1.24 -7.60 17.04
C THR A 221 2.49 -6.78 17.37
N LEU A 222 2.47 -5.47 17.07
CA LEU A 222 3.57 -4.57 17.43
C LEU A 222 3.75 -4.50 18.96
N LEU A 223 2.65 -4.38 19.71
CA LEU A 223 2.69 -4.41 21.17
C LEU A 223 3.33 -5.70 21.70
N GLU A 224 2.97 -6.85 21.14
CA GLU A 224 3.57 -8.14 21.51
C GLU A 224 5.08 -8.15 21.30
N GLN A 225 5.56 -7.63 20.16
CA GLN A 225 6.99 -7.53 19.87
C GLN A 225 7.73 -6.64 20.88
N VAL A 226 7.12 -5.52 21.30
CA VAL A 226 7.67 -4.65 22.36
C VAL A 226 7.77 -5.42 23.69
N ILE A 227 6.69 -6.12 24.08
CA ILE A 227 6.64 -6.81 25.37
C ILE A 227 7.61 -8.01 25.42
N THR A 228 7.68 -8.80 24.34
CA THR A 228 8.48 -10.02 24.29
C THR A 228 9.94 -9.77 23.91
N GLY A 229 10.19 -8.79 23.05
CA GLY A 229 11.52 -8.49 22.52
C GLY A 229 12.34 -7.54 23.38
N GLY A 230 11.74 -6.85 24.36
CA GLY A 230 12.42 -5.83 25.17
C GLY A 230 12.96 -4.65 24.36
N GLN A 231 12.60 -4.56 23.09
CA GLN A 231 13.01 -3.49 22.18
C GLN A 231 12.18 -2.24 22.46
N LYS A 232 12.82 -1.07 22.35
CA LYS A 232 12.06 0.17 22.43
C LYS A 232 11.08 0.26 21.26
N VAL A 233 9.88 0.80 21.49
CA VAL A 233 8.87 1.00 20.46
C VAL A 233 9.45 1.67 19.22
N ARG A 234 10.32 2.66 19.42
CA ARG A 234 11.01 3.39 18.35
C ARG A 234 11.86 2.53 17.43
N ASP A 235 12.50 1.50 17.97
CA ASP A 235 13.37 0.61 17.20
C ASP A 235 12.54 -0.38 16.36
N LEU A 236 11.37 -0.78 16.86
CA LEU A 236 10.46 -1.72 16.21
C LEU A 236 9.55 -1.10 15.15
N VAL A 237 9.09 0.12 15.40
CA VAL A 237 8.18 0.84 14.50
C VAL A 237 8.89 1.29 13.22
N GLY A 238 10.19 1.06 13.18
CA GLY A 238 11.07 1.45 12.09
C GLY A 238 11.54 2.89 12.25
N LEU A 239 12.79 3.11 11.96
CA LEU A 239 13.54 4.36 12.07
C LEU A 239 12.97 5.58 11.33
N ALA A 240 11.89 5.42 10.59
CA ALA A 240 11.10 6.51 10.04
C ALA A 240 10.11 7.05 11.09
N THR A 241 10.60 7.39 12.29
CA THR A 241 9.85 8.27 13.18
C THR A 241 9.63 9.61 12.47
N LEU A 242 8.57 10.28 12.85
CA LEU A 242 8.29 11.61 12.29
C LEU A 242 9.49 12.57 12.48
N ASP A 243 10.32 12.41 13.53
CA ASP A 243 11.54 13.20 13.77
C ASP A 243 12.56 13.02 12.64
N ASN A 244 12.73 11.79 12.16
CA ASN A 244 13.61 11.51 11.02
C ASN A 244 13.09 12.12 9.71
N LEU A 245 11.75 12.21 9.52
CA LEU A 245 11.17 12.86 8.35
C LEU A 245 11.38 14.38 8.36
N GLU A 246 11.31 15.03 9.53
CA GLU A 246 11.62 16.46 9.64
C GLU A 246 13.02 16.76 9.10
N GLU A 247 14.03 15.99 9.54
CA GLU A 247 15.40 16.13 9.04
C GLU A 247 15.51 15.89 7.53
N PHE A 248 14.86 14.84 7.01
CA PHE A 248 14.84 14.55 5.60
C PHE A 248 14.23 15.69 4.79
N PHE A 249 13.11 16.27 5.25
CA PHE A 249 12.49 17.41 4.60
C PHE A 249 13.32 18.68 4.69
N ASP A 250 14.02 18.93 5.80
CA ASP A 250 14.97 20.03 5.90
C ASP A 250 16.09 19.92 4.87
N LEU A 251 16.57 18.69 4.58
CA LEU A 251 17.54 18.45 3.52
C LEU A 251 16.97 18.73 2.13
N LEU A 252 15.71 18.32 1.85
CA LEU A 252 15.05 18.58 0.57
C LEU A 252 14.75 20.06 0.36
N ILE A 253 14.28 20.77 1.40
CA ILE A 253 14.01 22.20 1.36
C ILE A 253 15.32 22.98 1.10
N ALA A 254 16.40 22.56 1.74
CA ALA A 254 17.73 23.17 1.58
C ALA A 254 18.44 22.73 0.28
N ASN A 255 17.83 21.92 -0.57
CA ASN A 255 18.39 21.36 -1.82
C ASN A 255 19.73 20.60 -1.60
N LYS A 256 19.90 19.95 -0.44
CA LYS A 256 21.10 19.17 -0.09
C LYS A 256 21.01 17.74 -0.63
N VAL A 257 21.11 17.57 -1.96
CA VAL A 257 20.94 16.29 -2.66
C VAL A 257 21.82 15.17 -2.07
N THR A 258 23.11 15.44 -1.91
CA THR A 258 24.07 14.43 -1.41
C THR A 258 23.71 13.94 -0.01
N SER A 259 23.32 14.85 0.89
CA SER A 259 22.93 14.48 2.24
C SER A 259 21.62 13.70 2.26
N ALA A 260 20.66 14.06 1.40
CA ALA A 260 19.40 13.31 1.28
C ALA A 260 19.62 11.89 0.72
N PHE A 261 20.57 11.71 -0.20
CA PHE A 261 20.97 10.37 -0.69
C PHE A 261 21.59 9.53 0.41
N VAL A 262 22.56 10.08 1.15
CA VAL A 262 23.18 9.38 2.29
C VAL A 262 22.12 8.98 3.29
N TYR A 263 21.18 9.88 3.59
CA TYR A 263 20.09 9.63 4.52
C TYR A 263 19.21 8.42 4.10
N VAL A 264 18.80 8.36 2.83
CA VAL A 264 17.97 7.25 2.31
C VAL A 264 18.74 5.93 2.31
N ASN A 265 20.04 5.96 1.93
CA ASN A 265 20.86 4.76 1.93
C ASN A 265 21.15 4.26 3.36
N ASP A 266 21.40 5.15 4.33
CA ASP A 266 21.54 4.81 5.74
C ASP A 266 20.29 4.13 6.30
N LEU A 267 19.09 4.60 5.92
CA LEU A 267 17.84 3.96 6.31
C LEU A 267 17.70 2.57 5.69
N TYR A 268 18.10 2.42 4.43
CA TYR A 268 18.08 1.12 3.75
C TYR A 268 19.03 0.12 4.41
N ASP A 269 20.27 0.54 4.72
CA ASP A 269 21.28 -0.29 5.40
C ASP A 269 20.84 -0.70 6.81
N LYS A 270 20.02 0.12 7.47
CA LYS A 270 19.36 -0.17 8.75
C LYS A 270 18.13 -1.08 8.61
N GLY A 271 17.81 -1.54 7.39
CA GLY A 271 16.73 -2.48 7.12
C GLY A 271 15.33 -1.86 6.98
N VAL A 272 15.23 -0.53 6.82
CA VAL A 272 13.94 0.13 6.57
C VAL A 272 13.43 -0.21 5.16
N LYS A 273 12.18 -0.66 5.05
CA LYS A 273 11.55 -0.89 3.76
C LYS A 273 11.28 0.43 3.06
N MET A 274 11.81 0.58 1.86
CA MET A 274 11.73 1.83 1.10
C MET A 274 10.29 2.20 0.71
N GLU A 275 9.41 1.21 0.50
CA GLU A 275 7.98 1.44 0.28
C GLU A 275 7.33 2.09 1.51
N SER A 276 7.64 1.58 2.71
CA SER A 276 7.11 2.12 3.97
C SER A 276 7.64 3.53 4.24
N PHE A 277 8.91 3.77 3.93
CA PHE A 277 9.52 5.10 4.05
C PHE A 277 8.85 6.09 3.09
N ASN A 278 8.70 5.72 1.81
CA ASN A 278 8.07 6.61 0.82
C ASN A 278 6.59 6.89 1.15
N GLN A 279 5.86 5.91 1.66
CA GLN A 279 4.50 6.14 2.15
C GLN A 279 4.47 7.19 3.25
N LYS A 280 5.42 7.14 4.20
CA LYS A 280 5.54 8.14 5.26
C LYS A 280 5.93 9.54 4.74
N VAL A 281 6.77 9.59 3.72
CA VAL A 281 7.09 10.84 3.01
C VAL A 281 5.83 11.45 2.40
N LEU A 282 4.98 10.65 1.75
CA LEU A 282 3.73 11.12 1.16
C LEU A 282 2.71 11.58 2.23
N GLU A 283 2.60 10.85 3.35
CA GLU A 283 1.77 11.26 4.49
C GLU A 283 2.23 12.63 5.04
N TYR A 284 3.53 12.82 5.22
CA TYR A 284 4.11 14.07 5.70
C TYR A 284 3.89 15.24 4.73
N LEU A 285 4.10 15.01 3.42
CA LEU A 285 3.83 16.01 2.37
C LEU A 285 2.36 16.43 2.34
N ARG A 286 1.43 15.48 2.52
CA ARG A 286 0.00 15.77 2.66
C ARG A 286 -0.26 16.67 3.85
N ASP A 287 0.35 16.38 4.99
CA ASP A 287 0.15 17.17 6.21
C ASP A 287 0.72 18.60 6.05
N LEU A 288 1.90 18.75 5.41
CA LEU A 288 2.44 20.06 5.05
C LEU A 288 1.49 20.84 4.11
N LEU A 289 0.90 20.16 3.13
CA LEU A 289 -0.06 20.78 2.24
C LEU A 289 -1.33 21.25 2.98
N LEU A 290 -1.85 20.46 3.92
CA LEU A 290 -2.99 20.82 4.75
C LEU A 290 -2.70 22.04 5.64
N ILE A 291 -1.48 22.13 6.17
CA ILE A 291 -1.02 23.28 6.96
C ILE A 291 -0.92 24.53 6.07
N GLU A 292 -0.34 24.41 4.88
CA GLU A 292 -0.19 25.53 3.94
C GLU A 292 -1.53 26.09 3.47
N VAL A 293 -2.52 25.21 3.28
CA VAL A 293 -3.90 25.62 2.89
C VAL A 293 -4.72 26.18 4.08
N GLY A 294 -4.18 26.09 5.32
CA GLY A 294 -4.82 26.65 6.51
C GLY A 294 -5.86 25.76 7.19
N VAL A 295 -5.93 24.46 6.83
CA VAL A 295 -6.82 23.47 7.48
C VAL A 295 -6.06 22.49 8.38
N GLY A 296 -4.76 22.71 8.60
CA GLY A 296 -3.90 21.80 9.32
C GLY A 296 -4.30 21.60 10.79
N GLU A 297 -4.71 22.64 11.51
CA GLU A 297 -5.09 22.54 12.93
C GLU A 297 -6.24 21.55 13.19
N SER A 298 -7.13 21.35 12.23
CA SER A 298 -8.28 20.46 12.38
C SER A 298 -8.06 19.06 11.85
N LEU A 299 -7.06 18.84 10.98
CA LEU A 299 -6.87 17.59 10.23
C LEU A 299 -5.52 16.90 10.48
N VAL A 300 -4.55 17.61 11.08
CA VAL A 300 -3.22 17.07 11.38
C VAL A 300 -3.12 16.76 12.88
N GLU A 301 -3.12 15.47 13.20
CA GLU A 301 -3.07 14.99 14.58
C GLU A 301 -1.62 14.86 15.07
N VAL A 302 -0.95 15.99 15.38
CA VAL A 302 0.41 16.03 15.92
C VAL A 302 0.51 16.93 17.14
N GLY A 303 1.53 16.73 17.98
CA GLY A 303 1.78 17.58 19.16
C GLY A 303 2.11 19.04 18.76
N LYS A 304 1.83 20.00 19.64
CA LYS A 304 1.99 21.45 19.36
C LYS A 304 3.41 21.84 18.91
N GLU A 305 4.43 21.31 19.53
CA GLU A 305 5.83 21.60 19.18
C GLU A 305 6.15 21.16 17.76
N ARG A 306 5.71 19.96 17.40
CA ARG A 306 5.87 19.39 16.07
C ARG A 306 5.06 20.14 15.02
N PHE A 307 3.82 20.51 15.33
CA PHE A 307 3.00 21.35 14.46
C PHE A 307 3.69 22.66 14.11
N SER A 308 4.34 23.33 15.08
CA SER A 308 5.10 24.56 14.83
C SER A 308 6.27 24.34 13.87
N LYS A 309 7.00 23.22 13.97
CA LYS A 309 8.09 22.89 13.04
C LYS A 309 7.56 22.63 11.63
N MET A 310 6.49 21.83 11.52
CA MET A 310 5.84 21.55 10.22
C MET A 310 5.29 22.83 9.59
N GLN A 311 4.75 23.76 10.36
CA GLN A 311 4.29 25.06 9.90
C GLN A 311 5.44 25.90 9.33
N ALA A 312 6.60 25.92 10.00
CA ALA A 312 7.79 26.60 9.48
C ALA A 312 8.28 26.00 8.15
N GLN A 313 8.28 24.66 8.04
CA GLN A 313 8.64 23.97 6.80
C GLN A 313 7.62 24.23 5.67
N ALA A 314 6.32 24.18 5.97
CA ALA A 314 5.26 24.47 5.01
C ALA A 314 5.38 25.91 4.46
N SER A 315 5.57 26.89 5.34
CA SER A 315 5.76 28.30 4.95
C SER A 315 7.02 28.57 4.12
N SER A 316 7.99 27.65 4.12
CA SER A 316 9.20 27.71 3.28
C SER A 316 9.03 27.14 1.88
N LEU A 317 7.88 26.49 1.62
CA LEU A 317 7.56 25.83 0.37
C LEU A 317 6.39 26.53 -0.33
N THR A 318 6.48 26.65 -1.64
CA THR A 318 5.32 27.11 -2.42
C THR A 318 4.34 25.97 -2.65
N PRO A 319 3.02 26.23 -2.82
CA PRO A 319 2.05 25.18 -3.14
C PRO A 319 2.42 24.40 -4.41
N GLN A 320 3.02 25.07 -5.40
CA GLN A 320 3.50 24.44 -6.62
C GLN A 320 4.64 23.44 -6.33
N ARG A 321 5.58 23.82 -5.45
CA ARG A 321 6.68 22.96 -5.05
C ARG A 321 6.18 21.75 -4.26
N LEU A 322 5.25 21.94 -3.32
CA LEU A 322 4.61 20.85 -2.58
C LEU A 322 3.89 19.87 -3.54
N SER A 323 3.11 20.40 -4.50
CA SER A 323 2.42 19.59 -5.49
C SER A 323 3.41 18.80 -6.36
N ASN A 324 4.51 19.40 -6.78
CA ASN A 324 5.56 18.72 -7.54
C ASN A 324 6.21 17.60 -6.71
N MET A 325 6.54 17.86 -5.45
CA MET A 325 7.10 16.85 -4.52
C MET A 325 6.14 15.67 -4.36
N ILE A 326 4.85 15.93 -4.11
CA ILE A 326 3.83 14.88 -3.99
C ILE A 326 3.80 14.01 -5.26
N ASN A 327 3.76 14.63 -6.44
CA ASN A 327 3.73 13.90 -7.71
C ASN A 327 4.98 13.02 -7.90
N LYS A 328 6.18 13.55 -7.58
CA LYS A 328 7.43 12.82 -7.76
C LYS A 328 7.56 11.65 -6.79
N PHE A 329 7.21 11.83 -5.52
CA PHE A 329 7.23 10.75 -4.54
C PHE A 329 6.11 9.73 -4.79
N THR A 330 4.94 10.13 -5.34
CA THR A 330 3.89 9.18 -5.77
C THR A 330 4.40 8.31 -6.93
N GLN A 331 5.04 8.91 -7.93
CA GLN A 331 5.65 8.16 -9.03
C GLN A 331 6.77 7.23 -8.55
N SER A 332 7.58 7.70 -7.60
CA SER A 332 8.60 6.87 -6.94
C SER A 332 7.97 5.67 -6.24
N TYR A 333 6.86 5.85 -5.52
CA TYR A 333 6.14 4.78 -4.83
C TYR A 333 5.66 3.68 -5.80
N GLU A 334 5.08 4.07 -6.94
CA GLU A 334 4.64 3.14 -7.98
C GLU A 334 5.82 2.33 -8.57
N ASN A 335 6.99 2.97 -8.72
CA ASN A 335 8.17 2.36 -9.30
C ASN A 335 8.94 1.45 -8.32
N LEU A 336 8.79 1.63 -7.00
CA LEU A 336 9.49 0.83 -5.98
C LEU A 336 9.22 -0.67 -6.13
N ALA A 337 7.97 -1.06 -6.39
CA ALA A 337 7.57 -2.46 -6.53
C ALA A 337 8.21 -3.16 -7.76
N GLN A 338 8.66 -2.40 -8.75
CA GLN A 338 9.23 -2.90 -10.01
C GLN A 338 10.74 -2.70 -10.10
N SER A 339 11.34 -1.98 -9.14
CA SER A 339 12.76 -1.65 -9.17
C SER A 339 13.64 -2.79 -8.67
N SER A 340 14.69 -3.10 -9.43
CA SER A 340 15.73 -4.05 -8.99
C SER A 340 16.64 -3.46 -7.89
N ILE A 341 16.69 -2.13 -7.77
CA ILE A 341 17.46 -1.41 -6.76
C ILE A 341 16.47 -0.67 -5.87
N PRO A 342 16.28 -1.08 -4.61
CA PRO A 342 15.21 -0.57 -3.75
C PRO A 342 15.29 0.94 -3.45
N THR A 343 16.48 1.55 -3.47
CA THR A 343 16.67 2.99 -3.19
C THR A 343 16.50 3.87 -4.43
N LEU A 344 16.72 3.32 -5.63
CA LEU A 344 16.82 4.09 -6.88
C LEU A 344 15.59 4.97 -7.18
N PRO A 345 14.33 4.51 -7.04
CA PRO A 345 13.17 5.37 -7.30
C PRO A 345 13.10 6.60 -6.39
N LEU A 346 13.52 6.44 -5.13
CA LEU A 346 13.60 7.55 -4.17
C LEU A 346 14.74 8.53 -4.51
N GLU A 347 15.89 8.00 -4.91
CA GLU A 347 17.05 8.81 -5.33
C GLU A 347 16.70 9.67 -6.55
N VAL A 348 15.97 9.10 -7.52
CA VAL A 348 15.47 9.85 -8.69
C VAL A 348 14.50 10.94 -8.24
N ALA A 349 13.54 10.63 -7.37
CA ALA A 349 12.59 11.62 -6.86
C ALA A 349 13.31 12.78 -6.13
N ILE A 350 14.32 12.49 -5.31
CA ILE A 350 15.14 13.51 -4.62
C ILE A 350 15.79 14.46 -5.63
N VAL A 351 16.42 13.92 -6.69
CA VAL A 351 17.05 14.76 -7.74
C VAL A 351 16.01 15.63 -8.43
N GLU A 352 14.88 15.06 -8.83
CA GLU A 352 13.84 15.81 -9.56
C GLU A 352 13.21 16.93 -8.73
N VAL A 353 13.00 16.68 -7.43
CA VAL A 353 12.45 17.67 -6.50
C VAL A 353 13.41 18.79 -6.19
N THR A 354 14.70 18.48 -6.08
CA THR A 354 15.73 19.48 -5.74
C THR A 354 16.25 20.24 -6.98
N SER A 355 16.17 19.65 -8.18
CA SER A 355 16.60 20.29 -9.44
C SER A 355 15.52 21.22 -10.02
N GLY A 356 14.25 21.05 -9.64
CA GLY A 356 13.10 21.78 -10.23
C GLY A 356 12.94 23.23 -9.77
N ASP A 357 13.67 23.68 -8.74
CA ASP A 357 13.58 25.04 -8.18
C ASP A 357 14.78 25.95 -8.54
N GLN A 358 15.66 25.49 -9.36
CA GLN A 358 16.57 26.47 -9.98
C GLN A 358 15.74 27.24 -11.02
N PRO A 359 15.56 28.58 -10.84
CA PRO A 359 15.11 29.40 -11.96
C PRO A 359 16.00 29.03 -13.13
N ALA A 360 15.42 28.80 -14.28
CA ALA A 360 16.14 28.44 -15.50
C ALA A 360 17.45 29.21 -15.46
N ILE A 361 18.54 28.49 -15.18
CA ILE A 361 19.88 29.13 -15.16
C ILE A 361 19.99 29.73 -16.53
N ASP A 362 19.94 31.06 -16.57
CA ASP A 362 20.10 31.85 -17.76
C ASP A 362 21.17 31.19 -18.60
N SER A 363 20.78 30.65 -19.73
CA SER A 363 21.67 30.17 -20.77
C SER A 363 22.75 31.22 -21.14
N GLU A 364 22.55 32.48 -20.75
CA GLU A 364 23.49 33.59 -20.89
C GLU A 364 24.61 33.62 -19.83
N ARG A 365 24.43 33.02 -18.61
CA ARG A 365 25.50 32.97 -17.59
C ARG A 365 26.52 31.85 -17.81
N LEU A 366 26.17 30.80 -18.52
CA LEU A 366 27.12 29.77 -18.98
C LEU A 366 27.91 30.20 -20.21
N ALA A 367 27.42 31.18 -20.99
CA ALA A 367 28.13 31.74 -22.14
C ALA A 367 29.30 32.66 -21.75
N ASN A 368 29.33 33.20 -20.50
CA ASN A 368 30.32 34.23 -20.11
C ASN A 368 31.45 33.74 -19.19
N LYS A 369 31.59 32.45 -18.90
CA LYS A 369 32.71 31.91 -18.08
C LYS A 369 33.65 30.94 -18.80
N THR A 370 33.57 30.81 -20.12
CA THR A 370 34.56 30.05 -20.92
C THR A 370 35.05 30.89 -22.08
N LYS A 371 35.85 31.93 -21.80
CA LYS A 371 36.80 32.44 -22.75
C LYS A 371 38.18 31.84 -22.39
N GLN A 372 38.56 30.82 -23.15
CA GLN A 372 39.87 30.50 -23.77
C GLN A 372 40.08 28.99 -23.91
N PRO A 373 40.87 28.48 -24.87
CA PRO A 373 40.78 28.74 -26.32
C PRO A 373 40.54 27.44 -27.15
N ASP A 374 40.08 27.65 -28.34
CA ASP A 374 40.16 26.78 -29.53
C ASP A 374 40.15 25.26 -29.41
N ASN A 375 38.95 24.68 -29.63
CA ASN A 375 38.83 23.64 -30.67
C ASN A 375 37.33 23.42 -31.02
N GLN A 376 37.01 23.72 -32.27
CA GLN A 376 35.70 23.57 -32.88
C GLN A 376 35.13 22.18 -32.66
N ILE A 377 34.03 22.07 -31.87
CA ILE A 377 33.21 20.87 -31.79
C ILE A 377 31.73 21.29 -31.72
N THR A 378 31.10 21.43 -32.86
CA THR A 378 29.69 21.63 -33.00
C THR A 378 28.96 20.36 -32.60
N GLY A 379 28.22 20.40 -31.45
CA GLY A 379 27.21 19.40 -31.07
C GLY A 379 26.06 19.41 -32.08
N LEU A 380 25.53 18.22 -32.39
CA LEU A 380 24.33 18.10 -33.22
C LEU A 380 23.14 18.71 -32.52
N PRO A 381 22.21 19.42 -33.21
CA PRO A 381 20.94 19.84 -32.65
C PRO A 381 20.14 18.62 -32.17
N ASN A 382 19.60 18.71 -30.97
CA ASN A 382 18.82 17.62 -30.32
C ASN A 382 17.64 17.15 -31.19
N ASP A 383 17.10 18.03 -32.04
CA ASP A 383 15.97 17.76 -32.91
C ASP A 383 16.25 16.65 -33.94
N ARG A 384 17.46 16.61 -34.55
CA ARG A 384 17.81 15.59 -35.53
C ARG A 384 18.06 14.21 -34.92
N TRP A 385 18.49 14.16 -33.66
CA TRP A 385 18.59 12.89 -32.92
C TRP A 385 17.24 12.29 -32.65
N GLN A 386 16.27 13.12 -32.21
CA GLN A 386 14.90 12.68 -31.98
C GLN A 386 14.22 12.25 -33.29
N GLU A 387 14.50 12.91 -34.39
CA GLU A 387 13.98 12.53 -35.70
C GLU A 387 14.56 11.17 -36.14
N LEU A 388 15.85 10.91 -35.90
CA LEU A 388 16.48 9.61 -36.14
C LEU A 388 15.79 8.50 -35.34
N MET A 389 15.51 8.71 -34.05
CA MET A 389 14.78 7.73 -33.22
C MET A 389 13.37 7.49 -33.71
N LYS A 390 12.63 8.54 -34.13
CA LYS A 390 11.29 8.40 -34.72
C LYS A 390 11.28 7.56 -35.98
N ARG A 391 12.32 7.67 -36.83
CA ARG A 391 12.45 6.90 -38.06
C ARG A 391 12.85 5.44 -37.81
N ILE A 392 13.63 5.15 -36.77
CA ILE A 392 14.06 3.80 -36.42
C ILE A 392 12.95 3.02 -35.75
N LYS A 393 12.08 3.65 -34.96
CA LYS A 393 11.00 3.01 -34.22
C LYS A 393 10.12 2.05 -35.04
N PRO A 394 9.62 2.41 -36.26
CA PRO A 394 8.84 1.51 -37.09
C PRO A 394 9.68 0.40 -37.74
N LEU A 395 11.01 0.58 -37.88
CA LEU A 395 11.89 -0.40 -38.50
C LEU A 395 12.37 -1.47 -37.50
N ASN A 396 12.70 -1.06 -36.28
CA ASN A 396 13.13 -1.96 -35.21
C ASN A 396 12.98 -1.29 -33.82
N GLN A 397 11.99 -1.74 -33.05
CA GLN A 397 11.72 -1.23 -31.70
C GLN A 397 12.86 -1.51 -30.71
N SER A 398 13.59 -2.65 -30.88
CA SER A 398 14.71 -2.99 -29.99
C SER A 398 15.91 -2.04 -30.21
N VAL A 399 16.20 -1.67 -31.44
CA VAL A 399 17.27 -0.71 -31.78
C VAL A 399 16.90 0.69 -31.25
N GLU A 400 15.65 1.10 -31.37
CA GLU A 400 15.17 2.37 -30.81
C GLU A 400 15.31 2.42 -29.29
N ALA A 401 14.93 1.34 -28.59
CA ALA A 401 15.09 1.24 -27.13
C ALA A 401 16.56 1.34 -26.69
N LEU A 402 17.48 0.72 -27.41
CA LEU A 402 18.92 0.84 -27.15
C LEU A 402 19.43 2.27 -27.34
N LEU A 403 18.93 2.99 -28.36
CA LEU A 403 19.34 4.37 -28.64
C LEU A 403 18.82 5.37 -27.61
N ARG A 404 17.72 5.09 -26.90
CA ARG A 404 17.24 5.94 -25.79
C ARG A 404 18.26 6.05 -24.66
N SER A 405 19.06 5.00 -24.47
CA SER A 405 20.14 4.95 -23.47
C SER A 405 21.51 5.36 -24.05
N CYS A 406 21.52 6.02 -25.21
CA CYS A 406 22.72 6.50 -25.89
C CYS A 406 22.61 8.00 -26.13
N GLU A 407 23.76 8.66 -26.16
CA GLU A 407 23.83 10.07 -26.46
C GLU A 407 24.41 10.30 -27.89
N PRO A 408 23.87 11.27 -28.67
CA PRO A 408 24.49 11.67 -29.92
C PRO A 408 25.77 12.40 -29.61
N ALA A 409 26.90 11.88 -30.08
CA ALA A 409 28.14 12.53 -29.81
C ALA A 409 28.48 13.59 -30.88
N LYS A 410 28.63 13.19 -32.14
CA LYS A 410 29.11 14.08 -33.22
C LYS A 410 29.08 13.42 -34.59
N ILE A 411 28.99 14.25 -35.64
CA ILE A 411 29.37 13.82 -37.00
C ILE A 411 30.83 14.26 -37.24
N LYS A 412 31.70 13.30 -37.48
CA LYS A 412 33.10 13.55 -37.86
C LYS A 412 33.35 13.01 -39.28
N GLY A 413 33.39 13.90 -40.25
CA GLY A 413 33.49 13.52 -41.65
C GLY A 413 32.28 12.72 -42.13
N ARG A 414 32.45 11.44 -42.50
CA ARG A 414 31.39 10.51 -42.92
C ARG A 414 30.97 9.52 -41.82
N LYS A 415 31.24 9.83 -40.55
CA LYS A 415 30.92 8.96 -39.42
C LYS A 415 29.99 9.68 -38.45
N LEU A 416 28.88 9.01 -38.04
CA LEU A 416 28.06 9.40 -36.92
C LEU A 416 28.56 8.62 -35.69
N ILE A 417 29.06 9.35 -34.70
CA ILE A 417 29.56 8.77 -33.45
C ILE A 417 28.40 8.78 -32.44
N ILE A 418 28.07 7.61 -31.92
CA ILE A 418 27.04 7.40 -30.88
C ILE A 418 27.79 7.04 -29.60
N ARG A 419 27.42 7.64 -28.47
CA ARG A 419 27.94 7.32 -27.14
C ARG A 419 27.04 6.37 -26.43
N ALA A 420 27.46 5.13 -26.23
CA ALA A 420 26.77 4.14 -25.43
C ALA A 420 27.22 4.21 -23.96
N LEU A 421 26.27 4.18 -23.03
CA LEU A 421 26.57 4.17 -21.60
C LEU A 421 27.03 2.79 -21.10
N TYR A 422 26.63 1.71 -21.79
CA TYR A 422 26.91 0.33 -21.37
C TYR A 422 27.57 -0.48 -22.50
N PRO A 423 28.50 -1.41 -22.16
CA PRO A 423 29.16 -2.29 -23.14
C PRO A 423 28.18 -3.10 -23.99
N PHE A 424 27.12 -3.60 -23.39
CA PHE A 424 26.06 -4.35 -24.06
C PHE A 424 25.37 -3.55 -25.18
N HIS A 425 25.12 -2.25 -24.97
CA HIS A 425 24.51 -1.38 -26.00
C HIS A 425 25.44 -1.21 -27.19
N LYS A 426 26.73 -1.08 -26.94
CA LYS A 426 27.76 -0.99 -28.02
C LYS A 426 27.73 -2.26 -28.86
N GLU A 427 27.84 -3.44 -28.22
CA GLU A 427 27.87 -4.73 -28.89
C GLU A 427 26.63 -4.94 -29.78
N LYS A 428 25.43 -4.67 -29.21
CA LYS A 428 24.16 -4.81 -29.94
C LYS A 428 24.00 -3.81 -31.08
N LEU A 429 24.43 -2.57 -30.93
CA LEU A 429 24.36 -1.55 -32.02
C LEU A 429 25.42 -1.77 -33.11
N GLU A 430 26.53 -2.47 -32.84
CA GLU A 430 27.56 -2.84 -33.80
C GLU A 430 27.23 -4.14 -34.57
N GLU A 431 26.16 -4.88 -34.21
CA GLU A 431 25.70 -6.03 -35.02
C GLU A 431 25.40 -5.59 -36.46
N PRO A 432 25.84 -6.34 -37.49
CA PRO A 432 25.68 -5.94 -38.89
C PRO A 432 24.25 -5.59 -39.32
N LYS A 433 23.25 -6.34 -38.76
CA LYS A 433 21.85 -6.13 -39.02
C LYS A 433 21.34 -4.80 -38.45
N ASN A 434 21.78 -4.43 -37.25
CA ASN A 434 21.39 -3.20 -36.59
C ASN A 434 22.11 -1.99 -37.17
N GLN A 435 23.40 -2.14 -37.55
CA GLN A 435 24.16 -1.10 -38.24
C GLN A 435 23.51 -0.73 -39.57
N ALA A 436 23.07 -1.70 -40.37
CA ALA A 436 22.40 -1.43 -41.64
C ALA A 436 21.11 -0.58 -41.46
N ILE A 437 20.31 -0.86 -40.42
CA ILE A 437 19.12 -0.09 -40.09
C ILE A 437 19.50 1.34 -39.69
N LEU A 438 20.52 1.49 -38.84
CA LEU A 438 20.98 2.78 -38.35
C LEU A 438 21.56 3.64 -39.48
N GLU A 439 22.34 3.06 -40.40
CA GLU A 439 22.91 3.76 -41.54
C GLU A 439 21.83 4.20 -42.55
N ALA A 440 20.79 3.35 -42.77
CA ALA A 440 19.68 3.70 -43.65
C ALA A 440 18.88 4.88 -43.06
N ALA A 441 18.50 4.82 -41.79
CA ALA A 441 17.78 5.89 -41.10
C ALA A 441 18.61 7.18 -40.99
N ALA A 442 19.92 7.07 -40.76
CA ALA A 442 20.82 8.22 -40.70
C ALA A 442 20.96 8.91 -42.09
N LYS A 443 20.93 8.14 -43.19
CA LYS A 443 20.94 8.70 -44.55
C LYS A 443 19.68 9.54 -44.82
N GLU A 444 18.52 9.11 -44.37
CA GLU A 444 17.26 9.85 -44.53
C GLU A 444 17.25 11.16 -43.70
N VAL A 445 17.69 11.11 -42.44
CA VAL A 445 17.65 12.27 -41.53
C VAL A 445 18.75 13.30 -41.81
N TYR A 446 19.94 12.84 -42.18
CA TYR A 446 21.10 13.73 -42.37
C TYR A 446 21.40 14.03 -43.83
N GLY A 447 20.68 13.40 -44.77
CA GLY A 447 20.87 13.63 -46.20
C GLY A 447 22.21 13.15 -46.76
N LYS A 448 23.01 12.41 -45.97
CA LYS A 448 24.35 11.92 -46.32
C LYS A 448 24.55 10.47 -45.87
N LYS A 449 25.29 9.69 -46.63
CA LYS A 449 25.66 8.34 -46.22
C LYS A 449 26.70 8.43 -45.08
N LEU A 450 26.27 8.11 -43.85
CA LEU A 450 27.11 8.13 -42.67
C LEU A 450 27.35 6.70 -42.17
N LYS A 451 28.61 6.37 -41.87
CA LYS A 451 28.92 5.14 -41.09
C LYS A 451 28.69 5.37 -39.60
N ILE A 452 28.14 4.39 -38.94
CA ILE A 452 27.87 4.44 -37.50
C ILE A 452 29.10 3.91 -36.74
N GLU A 453 29.60 4.69 -35.79
CA GLU A 453 30.65 4.28 -34.86
C GLU A 453 30.16 4.45 -33.42
N VAL A 454 30.15 3.36 -32.65
CA VAL A 454 29.65 3.39 -31.26
C VAL A 454 30.83 3.43 -30.29
N LYS A 455 30.87 4.43 -29.41
CA LYS A 455 31.89 4.56 -28.36
C LYS A 455 31.31 4.46 -26.99
N ILE A 456 32.02 3.80 -26.07
CA ILE A 456 31.62 3.73 -24.65
C ILE A 456 32.09 5.03 -23.98
N VAL A 457 31.19 5.63 -23.20
CA VAL A 457 31.56 6.75 -22.33
C VAL A 457 32.34 6.15 -21.14
N LYS A 458 33.64 6.46 -21.08
CA LYS A 458 34.42 6.22 -19.85
C LYS A 458 33.97 7.28 -18.83
N ARG A 459 33.36 6.85 -17.74
CA ARG A 459 33.14 7.68 -16.52
C ARG A 459 34.48 8.01 -15.89
#